data_443cad82b9226cdef54103fdac187583
#
_entry.id   443cad82b9226cdef54103fdac187583
#
_cell.length_a   1.000
_cell.length_b   1.000
_cell.length_c   1.000
_cell.angle_alpha   90.00
_cell.angle_beta   90.00
_cell.angle_gamma   90.00
#
_symmetry.space_group_name_H-M   'P 1'
#
loop_
_entity.id
_entity.type
_entity.pdbx_description
1 polymer ?
#
loop_
_entity_poly.entity_id
_entity_poly.type
_entity_poly.pdbx_seq_one_letter_code
_entity_poly.pdbx_strand_id
1 'polypeptide(L)'
;MRMRPFPALSSATLEAANTLGHWLAQNDFSGDAPYQADCVVLAGNAVIPAIDAACNIAKAQQIPLLISGGIGHSTTFLYAAIAGHPRYNTIRTTGRTEAKILADIAHQFWQIPTENICPEDNSTNCGENAQFSCVLIGQVSAPINTAIIVQDPTMQRRTMATFRRVTCDDPDSPRWLSYPGIVPTQIGRA
;
A
#
# COMPACT_ATOMS: atom_id res chain seq x y z
N MET A 1 0.83 -29.46 8.26
CA MET A 1 1.01 -28.86 9.61
C MET A 1 -0.34 -28.29 10.04
N ARG A 2 -1.03 -28.83 11.05
CA ARG A 2 -2.29 -28.25 11.56
C ARG A 2 -1.94 -26.95 12.29
N MET A 3 -2.43 -25.83 11.81
CA MET A 3 -2.32 -24.57 12.55
C MET A 3 -3.02 -24.72 13.90
N ARG A 4 -2.34 -24.39 14.99
CA ARG A 4 -2.99 -24.32 16.30
C ARG A 4 -4.06 -23.22 16.23
N PRO A 5 -5.27 -23.46 16.74
CA PRO A 5 -6.27 -22.40 16.79
C PRO A 5 -5.73 -21.24 17.60
N PHE A 6 -5.99 -20.02 17.12
CA PHE A 6 -5.61 -18.79 17.83
C PHE A 6 -6.28 -18.84 19.23
N PRO A 7 -5.55 -18.53 20.32
CA PRO A 7 -6.13 -18.56 21.65
C PRO A 7 -7.28 -17.56 21.76
N ALA A 8 -8.30 -17.91 22.55
CA ALA A 8 -9.37 -16.98 22.88
C ALA A 8 -8.76 -15.77 23.62
N LEU A 9 -9.01 -14.56 23.11
CA LEU A 9 -8.52 -13.32 23.71
C LEU A 9 -9.62 -12.74 24.60
N SER A 10 -9.23 -12.08 25.69
CA SER A 10 -10.17 -11.32 26.53
C SER A 10 -10.75 -10.13 25.77
N SER A 11 -11.94 -9.66 26.15
CA SER A 11 -12.56 -8.46 25.57
C SER A 11 -11.63 -7.24 25.64
N ALA A 12 -10.95 -7.05 26.79
CA ALA A 12 -10.00 -5.96 26.95
C ALA A 12 -8.81 -6.06 25.99
N THR A 13 -8.30 -7.27 25.73
CA THR A 13 -7.23 -7.48 24.75
C THR A 13 -7.71 -7.18 23.32
N LEU A 14 -8.93 -7.57 22.99
CA LEU A 14 -9.54 -7.28 21.68
C LEU A 14 -9.75 -5.78 21.47
N GLU A 15 -10.25 -5.07 22.47
CA GLU A 15 -10.41 -3.62 22.44
C GLU A 15 -9.08 -2.89 22.27
N ALA A 16 -8.05 -3.31 23.02
CA ALA A 16 -6.70 -2.76 22.88
C ALA A 16 -6.12 -3.01 21.48
N ALA A 17 -6.29 -4.23 20.95
CA ALA A 17 -5.84 -4.56 19.60
C ALA A 17 -6.55 -3.73 18.52
N ASN A 18 -7.86 -3.53 18.66
CA ASN A 18 -8.64 -2.70 17.74
C ASN A 18 -8.24 -1.23 17.84
N THR A 19 -8.02 -0.71 19.05
CA THR A 19 -7.53 0.67 19.26
C THR A 19 -6.18 0.88 18.57
N LEU A 20 -5.24 -0.05 18.75
CA LEU A 20 -3.94 -0.01 18.06
C LEU A 20 -4.08 -0.14 16.55
N GLY A 21 -4.94 -1.04 16.08
CA GLY A 21 -5.21 -1.21 14.64
C GLY A 21 -5.73 0.08 14.00
N HIS A 22 -6.70 0.73 14.63
CA HIS A 22 -7.22 2.03 14.19
C HIS A 22 -6.14 3.13 14.21
N TRP A 23 -5.31 3.16 15.25
CA TRP A 23 -4.25 4.15 15.36
C TRP A 23 -3.17 3.96 14.30
N LEU A 24 -2.77 2.72 14.01
CA LEU A 24 -1.74 2.39 13.01
C LEU A 24 -2.26 2.61 11.59
N ALA A 25 -3.50 2.26 11.32
CA ALA A 25 -4.18 2.45 10.03
C ALA A 25 -4.61 3.92 9.85
N GLN A 26 -3.64 4.85 9.94
CA GLN A 26 -3.91 6.27 9.74
C GLN A 26 -4.70 6.49 8.46
N ASN A 27 -5.84 7.16 8.57
CA ASN A 27 -6.70 7.50 7.46
C ASN A 27 -7.02 9.00 7.52
N ASP A 28 -6.64 9.73 6.47
CA ASP A 28 -6.87 11.17 6.36
C ASP A 28 -8.20 11.48 5.65
N PHE A 29 -8.96 10.44 5.28
CA PHE A 29 -10.24 10.57 4.60
C PHE A 29 -11.39 10.44 5.59
N SER A 30 -12.23 11.47 5.62
CA SER A 30 -13.49 11.48 6.37
C SER A 30 -14.65 11.52 5.40
N GLY A 31 -15.48 10.46 5.35
CA GLY A 31 -16.65 10.37 4.49
C GLY A 31 -16.48 9.40 3.30
N ASP A 32 -17.51 9.30 2.47
CA ASP A 32 -17.63 8.28 1.42
C ASP A 32 -16.90 8.65 0.11
N ALA A 33 -16.46 9.88 -0.05
CA ALA A 33 -15.78 10.33 -1.26
C ALA A 33 -14.26 10.48 -1.02
N PRO A 34 -13.41 9.80 -1.80
CA PRO A 34 -11.98 10.02 -1.76
C PRO A 34 -11.67 11.46 -2.22
N TYR A 35 -10.73 12.13 -1.54
CA TYR A 35 -10.19 13.39 -2.03
C TYR A 35 -9.60 13.18 -3.42
N GLN A 36 -9.69 14.21 -4.27
CA GLN A 36 -8.97 14.19 -5.53
C GLN A 36 -7.47 14.21 -5.26
N ALA A 37 -6.73 13.41 -5.99
CA ALA A 37 -5.28 13.36 -5.93
C ALA A 37 -4.71 13.31 -7.35
N ASP A 38 -3.44 13.66 -7.47
CA ASP A 38 -2.74 13.64 -8.76
C ASP A 38 -2.03 12.30 -9.00
N CYS A 39 -1.77 11.53 -7.94
CA CYS A 39 -1.27 10.16 -8.05
C CYS A 39 -1.58 9.32 -6.80
N VAL A 40 -1.45 8.00 -6.94
CA VAL A 40 -1.44 7.03 -5.84
C VAL A 40 -0.03 6.46 -5.72
N VAL A 41 0.49 6.39 -4.51
CA VAL A 41 1.72 5.67 -4.18
C VAL A 41 1.36 4.41 -3.39
N LEU A 42 1.51 3.26 -4.01
CA LEU A 42 1.37 1.96 -3.37
C LEU A 42 2.75 1.49 -2.92
N ALA A 43 3.01 1.51 -1.63
CA ALA A 43 4.22 0.93 -1.08
C ALA A 43 4.04 -0.60 -0.95
N GLY A 44 5.08 -1.36 -1.30
CA GLY A 44 5.05 -2.83 -1.36
C GLY A 44 4.58 -3.45 -0.05
N ASN A 45 3.61 -4.35 -0.16
CA ASN A 45 3.00 -5.04 0.97
C ASN A 45 2.28 -6.30 0.50
N ALA A 46 1.79 -7.12 1.46
CA ALA A 46 1.11 -8.39 1.20
C ALA A 46 -0.40 -8.34 1.50
N VAL A 47 -0.95 -7.18 1.80
CA VAL A 47 -2.36 -7.01 2.20
C VAL A 47 -3.21 -6.74 0.96
N ILE A 48 -3.80 -7.79 0.41
CA ILE A 48 -4.56 -7.71 -0.84
C ILE A 48 -5.63 -6.60 -0.83
N PRO A 49 -6.45 -6.41 0.22
CA PRO A 49 -7.42 -5.31 0.24
C PRO A 49 -6.80 -3.90 0.12
N ALA A 50 -5.58 -3.68 0.65
CA ALA A 50 -4.89 -2.41 0.49
C ALA A 50 -4.39 -2.22 -0.96
N ILE A 51 -3.88 -3.30 -1.58
CA ILE A 51 -3.48 -3.32 -2.99
C ILE A 51 -4.68 -2.99 -3.88
N ASP A 52 -5.80 -3.67 -3.64
CA ASP A 52 -7.05 -3.46 -4.39
C ASP A 52 -7.55 -2.02 -4.24
N ALA A 53 -7.47 -1.45 -3.05
CA ALA A 53 -7.88 -0.08 -2.79
C ALA A 53 -7.03 0.93 -3.56
N ALA A 54 -5.70 0.76 -3.61
CA ALA A 54 -4.80 1.61 -4.40
C ALA A 54 -5.14 1.54 -5.91
N CYS A 55 -5.31 0.32 -6.44
CA CYS A 55 -5.67 0.11 -7.84
C CYS A 55 -7.04 0.71 -8.17
N ASN A 56 -8.02 0.57 -7.27
CA ASN A 56 -9.36 1.12 -7.46
C ASN A 56 -9.34 2.66 -7.53
N ILE A 57 -8.59 3.32 -6.64
CA ILE A 57 -8.45 4.79 -6.64
C ILE A 57 -7.78 5.26 -7.93
N ALA A 58 -6.64 4.67 -8.29
CA ALA A 58 -5.89 5.05 -9.48
C ALA A 58 -6.74 4.89 -10.76
N LYS A 59 -7.49 3.77 -10.86
CA LYS A 59 -8.40 3.51 -11.98
C LYS A 59 -9.58 4.49 -12.00
N ALA A 60 -10.25 4.69 -10.87
CA ALA A 60 -11.45 5.53 -10.79
C ALA A 60 -11.15 7.00 -11.11
N GLN A 61 -9.99 7.50 -10.72
CA GLN A 61 -9.55 8.88 -10.98
C GLN A 61 -8.72 9.02 -12.24
N GLN A 62 -8.35 7.93 -12.90
CA GLN A 62 -7.49 7.89 -14.09
C GLN A 62 -6.14 8.60 -13.85
N ILE A 63 -5.56 8.41 -12.66
CA ILE A 63 -4.30 9.01 -12.23
C ILE A 63 -3.18 7.98 -12.19
N PRO A 64 -1.89 8.39 -12.26
CA PRO A 64 -0.76 7.50 -12.13
C PRO A 64 -0.76 6.69 -10.84
N LEU A 65 -0.35 5.42 -10.95
CA LEU A 65 -0.10 4.51 -9.85
C LEU A 65 1.42 4.26 -9.76
N LEU A 66 2.06 4.91 -8.79
CA LEU A 66 3.44 4.62 -8.42
C LEU A 66 3.45 3.40 -7.51
N ILE A 67 4.30 2.44 -7.79
CA ILE A 67 4.42 1.22 -6.98
C ILE A 67 5.89 1.09 -6.56
N SER A 68 6.16 1.16 -5.26
CA SER A 68 7.52 1.07 -4.75
C SER A 68 7.70 -0.19 -3.93
N GLY A 69 8.68 -1.02 -4.31
CA GLY A 69 9.02 -2.24 -3.58
C GLY A 69 9.92 -3.17 -4.38
N GLY A 70 11.16 -3.32 -3.95
CA GLY A 70 12.11 -4.31 -4.46
C GLY A 70 11.90 -5.69 -3.84
N ILE A 71 12.99 -6.39 -3.55
CA ILE A 71 12.97 -7.65 -2.78
C ILE A 71 13.46 -7.33 -1.36
N GLY A 72 12.56 -7.47 -0.39
CA GLY A 72 12.83 -7.24 1.02
C GLY A 72 12.42 -8.42 1.91
N HIS A 73 12.45 -8.21 3.22
CA HIS A 73 12.12 -9.25 4.21
C HIS A 73 10.67 -9.75 4.13
N SER A 74 9.74 -8.89 3.67
CA SER A 74 8.30 -9.19 3.59
C SER A 74 7.86 -9.76 2.24
N THR A 75 8.72 -9.76 1.23
CA THR A 75 8.36 -10.16 -0.14
C THR A 75 7.80 -11.60 -0.23
N THR A 76 8.30 -12.51 0.61
CA THR A 76 7.78 -13.89 0.67
C THR A 76 6.33 -13.95 1.14
N PHE A 77 5.87 -13.01 1.97
CA PHE A 77 4.47 -12.92 2.39
C PHE A 77 3.57 -12.49 1.22
N LEU A 78 4.04 -11.58 0.37
CA LEU A 78 3.34 -11.22 -0.86
C LEU A 78 3.24 -12.43 -1.79
N TYR A 79 4.32 -13.19 -1.97
CA TYR A 79 4.29 -14.41 -2.79
C TYR A 79 3.22 -15.40 -2.28
N ALA A 80 3.18 -15.62 -0.97
CA ALA A 80 2.19 -16.51 -0.36
C ALA A 80 0.76 -15.97 -0.49
N ALA A 81 0.55 -14.67 -0.30
CA ALA A 81 -0.74 -14.03 -0.45
C ALA A 81 -1.27 -14.15 -1.89
N ILE A 82 -0.42 -13.89 -2.89
CA ILE A 82 -0.78 -14.04 -4.31
C ILE A 82 -1.10 -15.50 -4.66
N ALA A 83 -0.23 -16.44 -4.26
CA ALA A 83 -0.43 -17.86 -4.55
C ALA A 83 -1.72 -18.43 -3.94
N GLY A 84 -2.13 -17.93 -2.78
CA GLY A 84 -3.38 -18.31 -2.11
C GLY A 84 -4.62 -17.54 -2.58
N HIS A 85 -4.49 -16.51 -3.41
CA HIS A 85 -5.61 -15.64 -3.75
C HIS A 85 -6.36 -16.14 -5.00
N PRO A 86 -7.69 -16.34 -4.95
CA PRO A 86 -8.43 -16.95 -6.06
C PRO A 86 -8.38 -16.16 -7.37
N ARG A 87 -8.19 -14.83 -7.29
CA ARG A 87 -8.14 -13.94 -8.47
C ARG A 87 -6.71 -13.75 -8.99
N TYR A 88 -5.68 -13.77 -8.12
CA TYR A 88 -4.32 -13.36 -8.47
C TYR A 88 -3.31 -14.50 -8.57
N ASN A 89 -3.71 -15.75 -8.28
CA ASN A 89 -2.84 -16.93 -8.23
C ASN A 89 -2.17 -17.31 -9.55
N THR A 90 -2.56 -16.68 -10.65
CA THR A 90 -1.93 -16.85 -11.96
C THR A 90 -0.70 -15.95 -12.16
N ILE A 91 -0.50 -14.94 -11.27
CA ILE A 91 0.65 -14.05 -11.34
C ILE A 91 1.91 -14.80 -10.91
N ARG A 92 2.94 -14.73 -11.76
CA ARG A 92 4.26 -15.27 -11.42
C ARG A 92 4.92 -14.38 -10.36
N THR A 93 5.36 -14.99 -9.26
CA THR A 93 5.94 -14.25 -8.12
C THR A 93 7.42 -14.55 -7.91
N THR A 94 7.86 -15.80 -8.06
CA THR A 94 9.19 -16.27 -7.69
C THR A 94 10.32 -15.45 -8.31
N GLY A 95 11.19 -14.91 -7.48
CA GLY A 95 12.37 -14.13 -7.88
C GLY A 95 12.04 -12.75 -8.44
N ARG A 96 10.81 -12.26 -8.26
CA ARG A 96 10.39 -10.94 -8.75
C ARG A 96 10.24 -9.94 -7.61
N THR A 97 10.48 -8.68 -7.92
CA THR A 97 10.27 -7.56 -7.00
C THR A 97 8.79 -7.33 -6.72
N GLU A 98 8.47 -6.78 -5.56
CA GLU A 98 7.10 -6.46 -5.18
C GLU A 98 6.45 -5.53 -6.20
N ALA A 99 7.16 -4.47 -6.62
CA ALA A 99 6.65 -3.51 -7.60
C ALA A 99 6.24 -4.16 -8.92
N LYS A 100 7.02 -5.11 -9.44
CA LYS A 100 6.69 -5.80 -10.70
C LYS A 100 5.48 -6.73 -10.56
N ILE A 101 5.33 -7.39 -9.42
CA ILE A 101 4.17 -8.24 -9.15
C ILE A 101 2.91 -7.40 -9.05
N LEU A 102 2.98 -6.29 -8.30
CA LEU A 102 1.85 -5.39 -8.10
C LEU A 102 1.47 -4.64 -9.39
N ALA A 103 2.46 -4.31 -10.23
CA ALA A 103 2.22 -3.76 -11.56
C ALA A 103 1.44 -4.72 -12.47
N ASP A 104 1.79 -6.03 -12.44
CA ASP A 104 1.02 -7.04 -13.18
C ASP A 104 -0.42 -7.13 -12.66
N ILE A 105 -0.65 -7.07 -11.36
CA ILE A 105 -2.00 -7.03 -10.77
C ILE A 105 -2.76 -5.81 -11.28
N ALA A 106 -2.16 -4.63 -11.19
CA ALA A 106 -2.77 -3.38 -11.63
C ALA A 106 -3.14 -3.41 -13.11
N HIS A 107 -2.24 -3.91 -13.97
CA HIS A 107 -2.48 -3.98 -15.40
C HIS A 107 -3.50 -5.07 -15.76
N GLN A 108 -3.26 -6.33 -15.35
CA GLN A 108 -4.04 -7.48 -15.84
C GLN A 108 -5.43 -7.57 -15.23
N PHE A 109 -5.58 -7.20 -13.97
CA PHE A 109 -6.85 -7.39 -13.25
C PHE A 109 -7.63 -6.10 -12.99
N TRP A 110 -6.94 -4.96 -12.94
CA TRP A 110 -7.55 -3.66 -12.77
C TRP A 110 -7.64 -2.86 -14.06
N GLN A 111 -6.96 -3.34 -15.13
CA GLN A 111 -6.97 -2.70 -16.46
C GLN A 111 -6.42 -1.26 -16.41
N ILE A 112 -5.48 -1.00 -15.51
CA ILE A 112 -4.76 0.26 -15.50
C ILE A 112 -3.79 0.24 -16.68
N PRO A 113 -3.78 1.26 -17.55
CA PRO A 113 -2.85 1.35 -18.67
C PRO A 113 -1.38 1.31 -18.18
N THR A 114 -0.51 0.63 -18.91
CA THR A 114 0.90 0.49 -18.52
C THR A 114 1.63 1.82 -18.41
N GLU A 115 1.27 2.80 -19.22
CA GLU A 115 1.78 4.17 -19.16
C GLU A 115 1.40 4.92 -17.88
N ASN A 116 0.37 4.46 -17.18
CA ASN A 116 -0.06 5.00 -15.89
C ASN A 116 0.48 4.21 -14.69
N ILE A 117 1.31 3.19 -14.92
CA ILE A 117 1.93 2.39 -13.85
C ILE A 117 3.42 2.69 -13.81
N CYS A 118 3.91 3.21 -12.69
CA CYS A 118 5.29 3.61 -12.49
C CYS A 118 5.93 2.73 -11.41
N PRO A 119 6.52 1.57 -11.75
CA PRO A 119 7.15 0.68 -10.78
C PRO A 119 8.56 1.16 -10.42
N GLU A 120 8.85 1.23 -9.13
CA GLU A 120 10.17 1.38 -8.53
C GLU A 120 10.52 0.05 -7.84
N ASP A 121 11.55 -0.62 -8.29
CA ASP A 121 11.86 -2.01 -7.90
C ASP A 121 13.24 -2.20 -7.23
N ASN A 122 13.86 -1.10 -6.79
CA ASN A 122 15.17 -1.14 -6.13
C ASN A 122 15.10 -1.03 -4.61
N SER A 123 14.03 -0.44 -4.08
CA SER A 123 13.86 -0.22 -2.64
C SER A 123 13.75 -1.54 -1.86
N THR A 124 14.39 -1.60 -0.70
CA THR A 124 14.41 -2.77 0.19
C THR A 124 13.80 -2.51 1.57
N ASN A 125 13.45 -1.26 1.86
CA ASN A 125 12.91 -0.82 3.14
C ASN A 125 12.03 0.44 2.99
N CYS A 126 11.30 0.77 4.04
CA CYS A 126 10.35 1.88 4.05
C CYS A 126 10.99 3.26 3.77
N GLY A 127 12.26 3.45 4.19
CA GLY A 127 13.00 4.70 3.91
C GLY A 127 13.29 4.85 2.42
N GLU A 128 13.80 3.79 1.80
CA GLU A 128 14.07 3.75 0.36
C GLU A 128 12.78 3.82 -0.45
N ASN A 129 11.70 3.17 -0.01
CA ASN A 129 10.39 3.32 -0.66
C ASN A 129 10.00 4.80 -0.76
N ALA A 130 10.15 5.57 0.33
CA ALA A 130 9.82 6.99 0.32
C ALA A 130 10.78 7.80 -0.58
N GLN A 131 12.09 7.59 -0.44
CA GLN A 131 13.10 8.33 -1.21
C GLN A 131 12.94 8.09 -2.72
N PHE A 132 12.83 6.84 -3.13
CA PHE A 132 12.75 6.50 -4.56
C PHE A 132 11.38 6.84 -5.16
N SER A 133 10.31 6.79 -4.37
CA SER A 133 9.00 7.30 -4.81
C SER A 133 9.06 8.81 -5.07
N CYS A 134 9.73 9.59 -4.23
CA CYS A 134 9.90 11.03 -4.46
C CYS A 134 10.69 11.31 -5.74
N VAL A 135 11.74 10.53 -6.02
CA VAL A 135 12.47 10.64 -7.29
C VAL A 135 11.57 10.36 -8.49
N LEU A 136 10.74 9.31 -8.42
CA LEU A 136 9.80 8.98 -9.50
C LEU A 136 8.74 10.08 -9.70
N ILE A 137 8.22 10.67 -8.62
CA ILE A 137 7.26 11.78 -8.69
C ILE A 137 7.85 12.95 -9.48
N GLY A 138 9.12 13.28 -9.23
CA GLY A 138 9.82 14.34 -9.98
C GLY A 138 10.03 14.04 -11.48
N GLN A 139 9.82 12.79 -11.90
CA GLN A 139 9.95 12.38 -13.32
C GLN A 139 8.60 12.31 -14.04
N VAL A 140 7.49 12.40 -13.33
CA VAL A 140 6.14 12.42 -13.93
C VAL A 140 5.95 13.73 -14.69
N SER A 141 5.43 13.65 -15.90
CA SER A 141 5.30 14.82 -16.79
C SER A 141 4.30 15.88 -16.30
N ALA A 142 3.32 15.47 -15.49
CA ALA A 142 2.34 16.37 -14.88
C ALA A 142 2.74 16.72 -13.44
N PRO A 143 2.48 17.95 -12.97
CA PRO A 143 2.76 18.30 -11.59
C PRO A 143 1.92 17.47 -10.61
N ILE A 144 2.56 16.91 -9.59
CA ILE A 144 1.92 16.14 -8.53
C ILE A 144 1.86 17.03 -7.27
N ASN A 145 0.71 17.63 -7.01
CA ASN A 145 0.49 18.48 -5.83
C ASN A 145 -0.08 17.69 -4.64
N THR A 146 -0.80 16.62 -4.93
CA THR A 146 -1.43 15.76 -3.90
C THR A 146 -1.23 14.29 -4.27
N ALA A 147 -0.70 13.53 -3.34
CA ALA A 147 -0.47 12.10 -3.50
C ALA A 147 -1.10 11.29 -2.36
N ILE A 148 -1.80 10.21 -2.71
CA ILE A 148 -2.36 9.26 -1.75
C ILE A 148 -1.36 8.14 -1.52
N ILE A 149 -0.96 7.92 -0.27
CA ILE A 149 -0.10 6.81 0.12
C ILE A 149 -0.95 5.66 0.66
N VAL A 150 -0.75 4.48 0.08
CA VAL A 150 -1.40 3.23 0.48
C VAL A 150 -0.33 2.22 0.87
N GLN A 151 -0.48 1.65 2.07
CA GLN A 151 0.41 0.64 2.62
C GLN A 151 -0.39 -0.36 3.47
N ASP A 152 0.23 -1.45 3.92
CA ASP A 152 -0.28 -2.31 4.98
C ASP A 152 -0.82 -1.44 6.14
N PRO A 153 -2.08 -1.63 6.58
CA PRO A 153 -2.68 -0.81 7.62
C PRO A 153 -1.85 -0.71 8.90
N THR A 154 -1.13 -1.77 9.25
CA THR A 154 -0.26 -1.78 10.45
C THR A 154 1.02 -0.97 10.27
N MET A 155 1.40 -0.68 9.03
CA MET A 155 2.57 0.11 8.65
C MET A 155 2.21 1.52 8.16
N GLN A 156 0.93 1.79 7.91
CA GLN A 156 0.47 3.00 7.24
C GLN A 156 0.96 4.28 7.93
N ARG A 157 0.79 4.39 9.25
CA ARG A 157 1.25 5.56 10.03
C ARG A 157 2.75 5.76 9.95
N ARG A 158 3.52 4.68 10.06
CA ARG A 158 4.98 4.74 9.93
C ARG A 158 5.40 5.18 8.53
N THR A 159 4.75 4.65 7.49
CA THR A 159 5.02 5.01 6.10
C THR A 159 4.75 6.50 5.87
N MET A 160 3.62 7.01 6.35
CA MET A 160 3.31 8.45 6.27
C MET A 160 4.36 9.31 6.97
N ALA A 161 4.78 8.94 8.18
CA ALA A 161 5.82 9.65 8.90
C ALA A 161 7.17 9.65 8.13
N THR A 162 7.48 8.54 7.46
CA THR A 162 8.69 8.41 6.65
C THR A 162 8.65 9.33 5.43
N PHE A 163 7.54 9.35 4.67
CA PHE A 163 7.39 10.26 3.53
C PHE A 163 7.51 11.74 3.97
N ARG A 164 6.79 12.13 5.02
CA ARG A 164 6.89 13.49 5.58
C ARG A 164 8.30 13.83 6.03
N ARG A 165 9.04 12.88 6.60
CA ARG A 165 10.43 13.11 7.01
C ARG A 165 11.37 13.27 5.83
N VAL A 166 11.22 12.46 4.79
CA VAL A 166 12.05 12.52 3.58
C VAL A 166 11.87 13.86 2.85
N THR A 167 10.66 14.41 2.89
CA THR A 167 10.30 15.63 2.15
C THR A 167 10.16 16.87 3.04
N CYS A 168 10.61 16.84 4.30
CA CYS A 168 10.38 17.93 5.25
C CYS A 168 11.01 19.27 4.84
N ASP A 169 12.09 19.23 4.06
CA ASP A 169 12.83 20.41 3.61
C ASP A 169 12.59 20.69 2.11
N ASP A 170 11.68 19.97 1.47
CA ASP A 170 11.34 20.13 0.05
C ASP A 170 10.05 20.94 -0.10
N PRO A 171 10.13 22.22 -0.53
CA PRO A 171 8.95 23.08 -0.70
C PRO A 171 8.04 22.64 -1.84
N ASP A 172 8.55 21.85 -2.78
CA ASP A 172 7.83 21.36 -3.94
C ASP A 172 7.22 19.97 -3.71
N SER A 173 7.37 19.42 -2.50
CA SER A 173 6.82 18.11 -2.17
C SER A 173 5.30 18.09 -2.21
N PRO A 174 4.69 16.98 -2.66
CA PRO A 174 3.25 16.85 -2.66
C PRO A 174 2.65 16.92 -1.24
N ARG A 175 1.38 17.31 -1.17
CA ARG A 175 0.57 17.04 0.01
C ARG A 175 0.32 15.54 0.11
N TRP A 176 0.88 14.92 1.14
CA TRP A 176 0.73 13.51 1.40
C TRP A 176 -0.58 13.22 2.13
N LEU A 177 -1.43 12.35 1.57
CA LEU A 177 -2.67 11.86 2.17
C LEU A 177 -2.56 10.37 2.47
N SER A 178 -2.99 9.98 3.65
CA SER A 178 -2.93 8.59 4.12
C SER A 178 -4.23 7.85 3.84
N TYR A 179 -4.14 6.70 3.18
CA TYR A 179 -5.28 5.80 2.96
C TYR A 179 -4.87 4.34 3.13
N PRO A 180 -5.25 3.65 4.20
CA PRO A 180 -4.84 2.28 4.47
C PRO A 180 -5.59 1.22 3.65
N GLY A 181 -6.63 1.61 2.91
CA GLY A 181 -7.52 0.70 2.20
C GLY A 181 -8.52 -0.01 3.10
N ILE A 182 -8.05 -0.52 4.22
CA ILE A 182 -8.89 -1.15 5.26
C ILE A 182 -8.39 -0.72 6.65
N VAL A 183 -9.26 -0.85 7.63
CA VAL A 183 -8.88 -0.77 9.05
C VAL A 183 -9.01 -2.17 9.64
N PRO A 184 -7.91 -2.76 10.14
CA PRO A 184 -7.95 -4.11 10.71
C PRO A 184 -8.78 -4.10 11.99
N THR A 185 -9.79 -4.96 12.05
CA THR A 185 -10.65 -5.14 13.22
C THR A 185 -10.60 -6.59 13.65
N GLN A 186 -10.27 -6.84 14.92
CA GLN A 186 -10.33 -8.16 15.51
C GLN A 186 -11.76 -8.42 15.99
N ILE A 187 -12.38 -9.48 15.46
CA ILE A 187 -13.67 -9.97 15.92
C ILE A 187 -13.37 -11.19 16.78
N GLY A 188 -13.69 -11.09 18.08
CA GLY A 188 -13.59 -12.27 18.95
C GLY A 188 -14.48 -13.39 18.41
N ARG A 189 -13.98 -14.64 18.44
CA ARG A 189 -14.87 -15.78 18.20
C ARG A 189 -15.80 -15.92 19.39
N ALA A 190 -17.09 -15.83 19.13
CA ALA A 190 -18.11 -16.26 20.08
C ALA A 190 -18.03 -17.77 20.29
#